data_295cbc1ca596b7f3567576aab1661fa5
#
_entry.id   295cbc1ca596b7f3567576aab1661fa5
#
_cell.length_a   1.000
_cell.length_b   1.000
_cell.length_c   1.000
_cell.angle_alpha   90.00
_cell.angle_beta   90.00
_cell.angle_gamma   90.00
#
_symmetry.space_group_name_H-M   'P 1'
#
loop_
_entity.id
_entity.type
_entity.pdbx_description
1 polymer ?
#
loop_
_entity_poly.entity_id
_entity_poly.type
_entity_poly.pdbx_seq_one_letter_code
_entity_poly.pdbx_strand_id
1 'polypeptide(L)'
;MKIKILIPVYNDWPSVSKLIDEINNLSINPEFQVSVIILNDASNHDRQDEDKNLENIHSVKILNMKINQGHARCIATGLKYIYEKEDFDFVIPMDGDGEDRPEEIKEFINQIKSTNGKAIVGERVKRSEDLSFKLFYQLHKLITITFTGKSIKFGNYSCIPKSTVEKLVNEKATWNSYSGSLRKIEDNLISIPSTRGVRYFGPSKMSFYNLVKHSLSIISVFRKTFLIRSALFIILYIYLIKSNATIITSIPLVFLLVAVYLISNLALRENMEEFDKSLENISNIDKIK
;
A
#
# COMPACT_ATOMS: atom_id res chain seq x y z
N MET A 1 -14.39 8.15 -18.50
CA MET A 1 -13.27 7.37 -17.92
C MET A 1 -13.77 6.50 -16.79
N LYS A 2 -13.30 5.24 -16.69
CA LYS A 2 -13.72 4.27 -15.68
C LYS A 2 -12.69 4.17 -14.56
N ILE A 3 -13.11 4.48 -13.35
CA ILE A 3 -12.26 4.47 -12.15
C ILE A 3 -12.73 3.36 -11.22
N LYS A 4 -11.82 2.51 -10.78
CA LYS A 4 -12.08 1.48 -9.77
C LYS A 4 -11.43 1.89 -8.45
N ILE A 5 -12.21 2.03 -7.40
CA ILE A 5 -11.69 2.21 -6.03
C ILE A 5 -11.56 0.82 -5.43
N LEU A 6 -10.35 0.47 -5.00
CA LEU A 6 -10.03 -0.83 -4.39
C LEU A 6 -9.85 -0.66 -2.87
N ILE A 7 -10.69 -1.32 -2.09
CA ILE A 7 -10.73 -1.20 -0.63
C ILE A 7 -10.52 -2.58 0.01
N PRO A 8 -9.37 -2.86 0.64
CA PRO A 8 -9.20 -4.06 1.45
C PRO A 8 -9.93 -3.91 2.79
N VAL A 9 -10.58 -4.97 3.26
CA VAL A 9 -11.25 -5.00 4.56
C VAL A 9 -10.96 -6.30 5.31
N TYR A 10 -10.75 -6.18 6.62
CA TYR A 10 -10.72 -7.29 7.56
C TYR A 10 -11.36 -6.89 8.89
N ASN A 11 -12.53 -7.47 9.20
CA ASN A 11 -13.27 -7.24 10.44
C ASN A 11 -13.56 -5.75 10.75
N ASP A 12 -13.79 -4.92 9.72
CA ASP A 12 -14.05 -3.48 9.87
C ASP A 12 -15.16 -2.98 8.92
N TRP A 13 -16.23 -3.75 8.85
CA TRP A 13 -17.39 -3.42 8.01
C TRP A 13 -18.03 -2.07 8.29
N PRO A 14 -18.16 -1.63 9.57
CA PRO A 14 -18.72 -0.30 9.86
C PRO A 14 -17.92 0.82 9.22
N SER A 15 -16.58 0.72 9.21
CA SER A 15 -15.72 1.73 8.57
C SER A 15 -15.92 1.74 7.06
N VAL A 16 -15.95 0.57 6.42
CA VAL A 16 -16.16 0.45 4.97
C VAL A 16 -17.56 0.93 4.59
N SER A 17 -18.61 0.60 5.38
CA SER A 17 -19.97 1.08 5.14
C SER A 17 -20.02 2.61 5.12
N LYS A 18 -19.42 3.26 6.11
CA LYS A 18 -19.33 4.73 6.18
C LYS A 18 -18.50 5.30 5.02
N LEU A 19 -17.38 4.68 4.68
CA LEU A 19 -16.53 5.12 3.56
C LEU A 19 -17.28 5.10 2.22
N ILE A 20 -18.09 4.04 1.97
CA ILE A 20 -18.91 3.95 0.77
C ILE A 20 -19.92 5.11 0.70
N ASP A 21 -20.57 5.46 1.84
CA ASP A 21 -21.49 6.59 1.89
C ASP A 21 -20.78 7.91 1.59
N GLU A 22 -19.59 8.12 2.14
CA GLU A 22 -18.80 9.33 1.86
C GLU A 22 -18.35 9.38 0.39
N ILE A 23 -17.94 8.26 -0.21
CA ILE A 23 -17.61 8.19 -1.65
C ILE A 23 -18.85 8.48 -2.50
N ASN A 24 -20.02 7.92 -2.13
CA ASN A 24 -21.27 8.16 -2.84
C ASN A 24 -21.71 9.64 -2.77
N ASN A 25 -21.38 10.32 -1.68
CA ASN A 25 -21.70 11.75 -1.52
C ASN A 25 -20.72 12.69 -2.24
N LEU A 26 -19.67 12.15 -2.87
CA LEU A 26 -18.75 12.97 -3.64
C LEU A 26 -19.42 13.45 -4.93
N SER A 27 -19.43 14.77 -5.13
CA SER A 27 -19.78 15.35 -6.45
C SER A 27 -18.60 15.16 -7.39
N ILE A 28 -18.62 14.08 -8.18
CA ILE A 28 -17.63 13.77 -9.20
C ILE A 28 -18.21 14.13 -10.57
N ASN A 29 -17.38 14.69 -11.47
CA ASN A 29 -17.80 14.99 -12.83
C ASN A 29 -18.35 13.71 -13.51
N PRO A 30 -19.56 13.75 -14.14
CA PRO A 30 -20.20 12.60 -14.79
C PRO A 30 -19.37 11.91 -15.89
N GLU A 31 -18.33 12.55 -16.41
CA GLU A 31 -17.39 11.92 -17.35
C GLU A 31 -16.59 10.77 -16.71
N PHE A 32 -16.52 10.74 -15.36
CA PHE A 32 -15.84 9.71 -14.59
C PHE A 32 -16.85 8.75 -13.96
N GLN A 33 -16.82 7.51 -14.41
CA GLN A 33 -17.63 6.43 -13.87
C GLN A 33 -16.88 5.74 -12.73
N VAL A 34 -17.31 5.96 -11.49
CA VAL A 34 -16.68 5.40 -10.29
C VAL A 34 -17.37 4.10 -9.91
N SER A 35 -16.57 3.05 -9.71
CA SER A 35 -17.01 1.76 -9.16
C SER A 35 -16.14 1.37 -7.97
N VAL A 36 -16.70 0.69 -6.98
CA VAL A 36 -15.99 0.24 -5.79
C VAL A 36 -15.84 -1.27 -5.81
N ILE A 37 -14.62 -1.74 -5.54
CA ILE A 37 -14.30 -3.15 -5.37
C ILE A 37 -13.72 -3.32 -3.97
N ILE A 38 -14.45 -4.03 -3.12
CA ILE A 38 -14.05 -4.33 -1.76
C ILE A 38 -13.45 -5.73 -1.76
N LEU A 39 -12.26 -5.87 -1.22
CA LEU A 39 -11.64 -7.17 -1.01
C LEU A 39 -11.73 -7.55 0.46
N ASN A 40 -12.61 -8.48 0.78
CA ASN A 40 -12.79 -9.03 2.11
C ASN A 40 -11.76 -10.12 2.38
N ASP A 41 -10.78 -9.82 3.23
CA ASP A 41 -9.66 -10.70 3.58
C ASP A 41 -10.07 -11.78 4.61
N ALA A 42 -11.13 -12.52 4.28
CA ALA A 42 -11.73 -13.57 5.13
C ALA A 42 -12.14 -13.05 6.52
N SER A 43 -12.90 -11.96 6.55
CA SER A 43 -13.50 -11.48 7.82
C SER A 43 -14.38 -12.55 8.44
N ASN A 44 -14.30 -12.69 9.77
CA ASN A 44 -15.13 -13.55 10.57
C ASN A 44 -16.26 -12.80 11.31
N HIS A 45 -16.38 -11.49 11.08
CA HIS A 45 -17.52 -10.67 11.48
C HIS A 45 -18.44 -10.48 10.28
N ASP A 46 -19.73 -10.68 10.49
CA ASP A 46 -20.73 -10.51 9.45
C ASP A 46 -20.86 -9.04 9.05
N ARG A 47 -21.05 -8.83 7.75
CA ARG A 47 -21.47 -7.54 7.24
C ARG A 47 -22.93 -7.31 7.61
N GLN A 48 -23.24 -6.13 8.14
CA GLN A 48 -24.63 -5.71 8.24
C GLN A 48 -25.09 -5.29 6.84
N ASP A 49 -26.08 -6.00 6.29
CA ASP A 49 -26.68 -5.63 5.02
C ASP A 49 -27.57 -4.39 5.24
N GLU A 50 -27.14 -3.29 4.69
CA GLU A 50 -27.89 -2.05 4.64
C GLU A 50 -28.31 -1.79 3.20
N ASP A 51 -29.60 -1.56 2.97
CA ASP A 51 -30.08 -1.05 1.70
C ASP A 51 -29.62 0.39 1.54
N LYS A 52 -28.55 0.58 0.75
CA LYS A 52 -27.95 1.90 0.52
C LYS A 52 -28.39 2.45 -0.83
N ASN A 53 -28.84 3.69 -0.85
CA ASN A 53 -29.01 4.44 -2.09
C ASN A 53 -27.65 4.96 -2.57
N LEU A 54 -27.04 4.27 -3.54
CA LEU A 54 -25.68 4.54 -4.02
C LEU A 54 -25.71 5.25 -5.41
N GLU A 55 -26.48 6.31 -5.57
CA GLU A 55 -26.76 6.95 -6.88
C GLU A 55 -25.49 7.32 -7.67
N ASN A 56 -24.47 7.84 -7.00
CA ASN A 56 -23.25 8.35 -7.63
C ASN A 56 -22.15 7.29 -7.83
N ILE A 57 -22.33 6.07 -7.29
CA ILE A 57 -21.42 4.95 -7.52
C ILE A 57 -22.06 4.04 -8.59
N HIS A 58 -21.30 3.75 -9.65
CA HIS A 58 -21.82 2.94 -10.76
C HIS A 58 -22.05 1.46 -10.37
N SER A 59 -21.13 0.88 -9.61
CA SER A 59 -21.25 -0.49 -9.10
C SER A 59 -20.43 -0.71 -7.84
N VAL A 60 -20.88 -1.60 -6.96
CA VAL A 60 -20.17 -2.07 -5.78
C VAL A 60 -20.10 -3.58 -5.80
N LYS A 61 -18.89 -4.14 -5.74
CA LYS A 61 -18.64 -5.58 -5.67
C LYS A 61 -17.80 -5.89 -4.43
N ILE A 62 -18.12 -7.01 -3.77
CA ILE A 62 -17.33 -7.54 -2.67
C ILE A 62 -16.76 -8.89 -3.11
N LEU A 63 -15.44 -9.00 -3.10
CA LEU A 63 -14.72 -10.22 -3.34
C LEU A 63 -14.38 -10.86 -1.99
N ASN A 64 -14.97 -11.99 -1.67
CA ASN A 64 -14.74 -12.68 -0.41
C ASN A 64 -13.61 -13.70 -0.56
N MET A 65 -12.54 -13.54 0.20
CA MET A 65 -11.42 -14.48 0.21
C MET A 65 -11.71 -15.67 1.12
N LYS A 66 -11.21 -16.85 0.77
CA LYS A 66 -11.33 -18.10 1.56
C LYS A 66 -10.51 -18.04 2.84
N ILE A 67 -9.31 -17.46 2.76
CA ILE A 67 -8.36 -17.35 3.88
C ILE A 67 -7.76 -15.93 3.91
N ASN A 68 -7.49 -15.45 5.13
CA ASN A 68 -6.81 -14.18 5.35
C ASN A 68 -5.35 -14.27 4.89
N GLN A 69 -4.94 -13.36 4.01
CA GLN A 69 -3.58 -13.29 3.47
C GLN A 69 -2.84 -12.04 3.92
N GLY A 70 -3.56 -11.10 4.51
CA GLY A 70 -3.05 -9.84 4.99
C GLY A 70 -3.08 -8.72 3.94
N HIS A 71 -3.06 -7.51 4.42
CA HIS A 71 -3.36 -6.28 3.68
C HIS A 71 -2.63 -6.15 2.32
N ALA A 72 -1.30 -6.38 2.28
CA ALA A 72 -0.54 -6.22 1.04
C ALA A 72 -0.98 -7.21 -0.07
N ARG A 73 -1.20 -8.48 0.30
CA ARG A 73 -1.67 -9.52 -0.61
C ARG A 73 -3.11 -9.29 -1.03
N CYS A 74 -3.92 -8.75 -0.14
CA CYS A 74 -5.28 -8.33 -0.41
C CYS A 74 -5.32 -7.27 -1.54
N ILE A 75 -4.51 -6.21 -1.43
CA ILE A 75 -4.38 -5.20 -2.49
C ILE A 75 -3.88 -5.84 -3.80
N ALA A 76 -2.86 -6.68 -3.75
CA ALA A 76 -2.29 -7.34 -4.93
C ALA A 76 -3.34 -8.21 -5.64
N THR A 77 -4.10 -9.03 -4.89
CA THR A 77 -5.21 -9.84 -5.44
C THR A 77 -6.29 -8.97 -6.08
N GLY A 78 -6.66 -7.86 -5.42
CA GLY A 78 -7.64 -6.91 -5.94
C GLY A 78 -7.18 -6.26 -7.25
N LEU A 79 -5.90 -5.85 -7.35
CA LEU A 79 -5.33 -5.31 -8.58
C LEU A 79 -5.34 -6.34 -9.70
N LYS A 80 -4.99 -7.60 -9.41
CA LYS A 80 -5.01 -8.69 -10.38
C LYS A 80 -6.43 -8.97 -10.87
N TYR A 81 -7.41 -9.02 -9.95
CA TYR A 81 -8.81 -9.17 -10.31
C TYR A 81 -9.30 -8.05 -11.23
N ILE A 82 -9.01 -6.78 -10.87
CA ILE A 82 -9.38 -5.63 -11.68
C ILE A 82 -8.75 -5.72 -13.07
N TYR A 83 -7.47 -6.06 -13.15
CA TYR A 83 -6.76 -6.17 -14.42
C TYR A 83 -7.34 -7.26 -15.34
N GLU A 84 -7.67 -8.42 -14.80
CA GLU A 84 -8.12 -9.57 -15.59
C GLU A 84 -9.64 -9.59 -15.85
N LYS A 85 -10.46 -9.02 -14.97
CA LYS A 85 -11.92 -9.21 -14.96
C LYS A 85 -12.74 -7.93 -15.13
N GLU A 86 -12.10 -6.74 -15.05
CA GLU A 86 -12.81 -5.48 -15.08
C GLU A 86 -12.37 -4.63 -16.28
N ASP A 87 -13.29 -3.79 -16.75
CA ASP A 87 -12.96 -2.72 -17.68
C ASP A 87 -12.71 -1.44 -16.87
N PHE A 88 -11.53 -0.82 -17.06
CA PHE A 88 -11.11 0.34 -16.30
C PHE A 88 -10.01 1.14 -17.01
N ASP A 89 -9.90 2.41 -16.65
CA ASP A 89 -8.81 3.31 -17.05
C ASP A 89 -7.83 3.54 -15.89
N PHE A 90 -8.37 3.69 -14.64
CA PHE A 90 -7.59 3.96 -13.44
C PHE A 90 -8.07 3.12 -12.25
N VAL A 91 -7.13 2.83 -11.34
CA VAL A 91 -7.43 2.21 -10.03
C VAL A 91 -6.94 3.14 -8.91
N ILE A 92 -7.76 3.27 -7.87
CA ILE A 92 -7.43 3.99 -6.63
C ILE A 92 -7.48 2.99 -5.48
N PRO A 93 -6.34 2.37 -5.09
CA PRO A 93 -6.27 1.65 -3.84
C PRO A 93 -6.33 2.63 -2.67
N MET A 94 -7.17 2.36 -1.68
CA MET A 94 -7.28 3.16 -0.45
C MET A 94 -7.64 2.28 0.74
N ASP A 95 -7.23 2.71 1.94
CA ASP A 95 -7.55 2.02 3.18
C ASP A 95 -9.02 2.24 3.55
N GLY A 96 -9.69 1.21 4.09
CA GLY A 96 -11.14 1.22 4.37
C GLY A 96 -11.55 1.89 5.68
N ASP A 97 -10.59 2.47 6.44
CA ASP A 97 -10.80 2.93 7.80
C ASP A 97 -11.02 4.46 7.97
N GLY A 98 -10.98 5.20 6.87
CA GLY A 98 -11.15 6.66 6.82
C GLY A 98 -9.85 7.44 7.02
N GLU A 99 -8.71 6.79 7.24
CA GLU A 99 -7.43 7.50 7.30
C GLU A 99 -6.98 8.00 5.92
N ASP A 100 -7.32 7.29 4.83
CA ASP A 100 -7.26 7.80 3.47
C ASP A 100 -8.58 8.53 3.19
N ARG A 101 -8.52 9.84 2.99
CA ARG A 101 -9.69 10.71 2.95
C ARG A 101 -10.42 10.63 1.61
N PRO A 102 -11.72 10.29 1.57
CA PRO A 102 -12.45 10.15 0.30
C PRO A 102 -12.54 11.46 -0.48
N GLU A 103 -12.50 12.63 0.18
CA GLU A 103 -12.52 13.92 -0.53
C GLU A 103 -11.30 14.10 -1.46
N GLU A 104 -10.16 13.51 -1.12
CA GLU A 104 -8.94 13.58 -1.94
C GLU A 104 -9.06 12.78 -3.25
N ILE A 105 -10.07 11.90 -3.40
CA ILE A 105 -10.38 11.23 -4.67
C ILE A 105 -10.64 12.27 -5.77
N LYS A 106 -11.31 13.38 -5.45
CA LYS A 106 -11.54 14.47 -6.41
C LYS A 106 -10.23 15.08 -6.90
N GLU A 107 -9.26 15.22 -6.02
CA GLU A 107 -7.95 15.78 -6.37
C GLU A 107 -7.18 14.84 -7.29
N PHE A 108 -7.19 13.52 -7.02
CA PHE A 108 -6.65 12.53 -7.95
C PHE A 108 -7.31 12.63 -9.32
N ILE A 109 -8.64 12.67 -9.37
CA ILE A 109 -9.41 12.74 -10.62
C ILE A 109 -9.08 14.01 -11.40
N ASN A 110 -8.99 15.15 -10.73
CA ASN A 110 -8.64 16.43 -11.37
C ASN A 110 -7.23 16.40 -11.98
N GLN A 111 -6.31 15.68 -11.35
CA GLN A 111 -4.93 15.55 -11.84
C GLN A 111 -4.78 14.56 -13.01
N ILE A 112 -5.71 13.62 -13.20
CA ILE A 112 -5.61 12.59 -14.26
C ILE A 112 -5.36 13.24 -15.64
N LYS A 113 -6.11 14.31 -15.96
CA LYS A 113 -6.03 14.99 -17.26
C LYS A 113 -4.69 15.69 -17.49
N SER A 114 -4.08 16.22 -16.42
CA SER A 114 -2.82 16.97 -16.49
C SER A 114 -1.58 16.10 -16.48
N THR A 115 -1.72 14.83 -16.08
CA THR A 115 -0.57 13.94 -15.83
C THR A 115 -0.17 13.06 -17.01
N ASN A 116 -0.88 13.14 -18.14
CA ASN A 116 -0.65 12.31 -19.33
C ASN A 116 -0.56 10.80 -18.98
N GLY A 117 -1.46 10.33 -18.11
CA GLY A 117 -1.52 8.92 -17.72
C GLY A 117 -0.39 8.44 -16.79
N LYS A 118 0.28 9.34 -16.07
CA LYS A 118 1.25 8.95 -15.03
C LYS A 118 0.53 8.56 -13.74
N ALA A 119 1.16 7.71 -12.94
CA ALA A 119 0.68 7.36 -11.61
C ALA A 119 0.81 8.55 -10.64
N ILE A 120 -0.26 8.80 -9.87
CA ILE A 120 -0.36 9.88 -8.89
C ILE A 120 -0.41 9.25 -7.51
N VAL A 121 0.37 9.78 -6.55
CA VAL A 121 0.43 9.27 -5.17
C VAL A 121 0.08 10.36 -4.17
N GLY A 122 -0.64 9.99 -3.10
CA GLY A 122 -0.90 10.86 -1.97
C GLY A 122 0.36 10.95 -1.07
N GLU A 123 1.12 12.04 -1.20
CA GLU A 123 2.27 12.29 -0.33
C GLU A 123 1.81 12.83 1.03
N ARG A 124 2.13 12.12 2.10
CA ARG A 124 1.72 12.50 3.46
C ARG A 124 2.44 13.75 3.93
N VAL A 125 1.72 14.88 3.99
CA VAL A 125 2.29 16.21 4.33
C VAL A 125 2.08 16.62 5.79
N LYS A 126 1.06 16.10 6.49
CA LYS A 126 0.80 16.36 7.92
C LYS A 126 0.71 15.08 8.72
N ARG A 127 1.35 15.07 9.88
CA ARG A 127 1.28 14.01 10.88
C ARG A 127 0.99 14.62 12.24
N SER A 128 -0.10 14.20 12.85
CA SER A 128 -0.50 14.57 14.20
C SER A 128 0.14 13.71 15.30
N GLU A 129 1.19 12.96 14.94
CA GLU A 129 1.81 11.95 15.81
C GLU A 129 2.84 12.57 16.78
N ASP A 130 3.12 11.84 17.87
CA ASP A 130 4.09 12.23 18.91
C ASP A 130 5.52 12.40 18.37
N LEU A 131 6.36 13.14 19.12
CA LEU A 131 7.75 13.42 18.76
C LEU A 131 8.57 12.14 18.55
N SER A 132 8.36 11.11 19.38
CA SER A 132 9.03 9.82 19.25
C SER A 132 8.73 9.15 17.90
N PHE A 133 7.47 9.14 17.47
CA PHE A 133 7.08 8.59 16.19
C PHE A 133 7.67 9.38 15.01
N LYS A 134 7.70 10.72 15.11
CA LYS A 134 8.34 11.57 14.09
C LYS A 134 9.84 11.26 13.95
N LEU A 135 10.54 11.02 15.07
CA LEU A 135 11.95 10.65 15.06
C LEU A 135 12.18 9.28 14.39
N PHE A 136 11.39 8.26 14.77
CA PHE A 136 11.46 6.94 14.14
C PHE A 136 11.17 7.01 12.65
N TYR A 137 10.21 7.83 12.24
CA TYR A 137 9.91 8.02 10.83
C TYR A 137 11.06 8.66 10.05
N GLN A 138 11.71 9.69 10.60
CA GLN A 138 12.87 10.32 9.96
C GLN A 138 14.05 9.35 9.86
N LEU A 139 14.27 8.55 10.91
CA LEU A 139 15.29 7.50 10.92
C LEU A 139 14.99 6.43 9.85
N HIS A 140 13.74 5.95 9.78
CA HIS A 140 13.30 5.00 8.75
C HIS A 140 13.51 5.58 7.35
N LYS A 141 13.14 6.84 7.12
CA LYS A 141 13.33 7.54 5.84
C LYS A 141 14.80 7.63 5.46
N LEU A 142 15.66 8.01 6.42
CA LEU A 142 17.11 8.08 6.22
C LEU A 142 17.69 6.72 5.86
N ILE A 143 17.36 5.67 6.60
CA ILE A 143 17.78 4.28 6.33
C ILE A 143 17.30 3.85 4.93
N THR A 144 16.04 4.11 4.61
CA THR A 144 15.48 3.74 3.30
C THR A 144 16.25 4.41 2.16
N ILE A 145 16.46 5.72 2.21
CA ILE A 145 17.21 6.45 1.17
C ILE A 145 18.65 5.96 1.08
N THR A 146 19.33 5.82 2.25
CA THR A 146 20.74 5.42 2.29
C THR A 146 20.96 4.03 1.69
N PHE A 147 20.12 3.06 2.06
CA PHE A 147 20.35 1.68 1.66
C PHE A 147 19.60 1.25 0.37
N THR A 148 18.51 1.92 0.00
CA THR A 148 17.78 1.59 -1.24
C THR A 148 18.01 2.59 -2.36
N GLY A 149 18.41 3.83 -2.05
CA GLY A 149 18.50 4.92 -3.02
C GLY A 149 17.15 5.50 -3.44
N LYS A 150 16.04 5.07 -2.82
CA LYS A 150 14.68 5.50 -3.18
C LYS A 150 14.02 6.20 -1.99
N SER A 151 13.32 7.30 -2.27
CA SER A 151 12.46 7.96 -1.29
C SER A 151 11.03 7.51 -1.50
N ILE A 152 10.39 7.02 -0.42
CA ILE A 152 8.99 6.58 -0.42
C ILE A 152 8.28 7.37 0.67
N LYS A 153 7.39 8.29 0.25
CA LYS A 153 6.68 9.22 1.14
C LYS A 153 5.16 9.01 1.08
N PHE A 154 4.71 7.95 0.45
CA PHE A 154 3.32 7.60 0.27
C PHE A 154 3.05 6.17 0.76
N GLY A 155 1.78 5.88 1.04
CA GLY A 155 1.30 4.55 1.39
C GLY A 155 0.64 3.85 0.19
N ASN A 156 -0.58 3.36 0.39
CA ASN A 156 -1.34 2.71 -0.67
C ASN A 156 -2.18 3.71 -1.46
N TYR A 157 -2.52 4.86 -0.87
CA TYR A 157 -3.40 5.85 -1.46
C TYR A 157 -2.77 6.51 -2.69
N SER A 158 -3.29 6.16 -3.84
CA SER A 158 -2.74 6.57 -5.14
C SER A 158 -3.79 6.39 -6.24
N CYS A 159 -3.60 7.06 -7.35
CA CYS A 159 -4.38 6.85 -8.57
C CYS A 159 -3.45 6.37 -9.68
N ILE A 160 -3.62 5.13 -10.12
CA ILE A 160 -2.72 4.48 -11.05
C ILE A 160 -3.44 4.11 -12.35
N PRO A 161 -2.86 4.42 -13.53
CA PRO A 161 -3.41 4.07 -14.82
C PRO A 161 -3.29 2.57 -15.11
N LYS A 162 -4.09 2.06 -16.05
CA LYS A 162 -4.10 0.66 -16.48
C LYS A 162 -2.71 0.13 -16.81
N SER A 163 -1.88 0.92 -17.47
CA SER A 163 -0.50 0.53 -17.82
C SER A 163 0.39 0.30 -16.59
N THR A 164 0.18 1.05 -15.51
CA THR A 164 0.89 0.84 -14.23
C THR A 164 0.33 -0.39 -13.49
N VAL A 165 -0.99 -0.61 -13.54
CA VAL A 165 -1.60 -1.83 -12.98
C VAL A 165 -1.04 -3.07 -13.68
N GLU A 166 -0.92 -3.05 -15.00
CA GLU A 166 -0.30 -4.14 -15.79
C GLU A 166 1.12 -4.46 -15.32
N LYS A 167 1.95 -3.45 -15.10
CA LYS A 167 3.30 -3.66 -14.55
C LYS A 167 3.28 -4.24 -13.15
N LEU A 168 2.35 -3.76 -12.27
CA LEU A 168 2.24 -4.22 -10.89
C LEU A 168 1.80 -5.68 -10.79
N VAL A 169 0.85 -6.12 -11.60
CA VAL A 169 0.39 -7.52 -11.57
C VAL A 169 1.41 -8.51 -12.12
N ASN A 170 2.39 -8.04 -12.88
CA ASN A 170 3.53 -8.81 -13.37
C ASN A 170 4.81 -8.64 -12.52
N GLU A 171 4.78 -7.86 -11.42
CA GLU A 171 5.91 -7.66 -10.53
C GLU A 171 5.69 -8.42 -9.21
N LYS A 172 6.50 -9.44 -8.96
CA LYS A 172 6.37 -10.28 -7.75
C LYS A 172 6.46 -9.51 -6.43
N ALA A 173 7.16 -8.37 -6.41
CA ALA A 173 7.27 -7.53 -5.22
C ALA A 173 5.92 -6.94 -4.79
N THR A 174 4.93 -6.84 -5.70
CA THR A 174 3.57 -6.39 -5.40
C THR A 174 2.89 -7.30 -4.38
N TRP A 175 3.21 -8.61 -4.40
CA TRP A 175 2.73 -9.60 -3.44
C TRP A 175 3.22 -9.37 -2.01
N ASN A 176 4.31 -8.63 -1.85
CA ASN A 176 4.91 -8.29 -0.56
C ASN A 176 4.63 -6.84 -0.12
N SER A 177 4.70 -5.88 -1.06
CA SER A 177 4.50 -4.46 -0.75
C SER A 177 4.06 -3.68 -1.98
N TYR A 178 2.83 -3.17 -1.95
CA TYR A 178 2.29 -2.33 -3.03
C TYR A 178 3.12 -1.06 -3.24
N SER A 179 3.30 -0.24 -2.20
CA SER A 179 4.01 1.05 -2.31
C SER A 179 5.49 0.89 -2.69
N GLY A 180 6.14 -0.17 -2.17
CA GLY A 180 7.50 -0.52 -2.56
C GLY A 180 7.59 -0.91 -4.04
N SER A 181 6.65 -1.74 -4.50
CA SER A 181 6.58 -2.19 -5.89
C SER A 181 6.26 -1.04 -6.85
N LEU A 182 5.28 -0.21 -6.52
CA LEU A 182 4.94 0.98 -7.31
C LEU A 182 6.17 1.88 -7.48
N ARG A 183 6.92 2.14 -6.41
CA ARG A 183 8.16 2.93 -6.47
C ARG A 183 9.28 2.24 -7.24
N LYS A 184 9.29 0.92 -7.30
CA LYS A 184 10.27 0.14 -8.06
C LYS A 184 10.04 0.22 -9.56
N ILE A 185 8.76 0.15 -9.99
CA ILE A 185 8.39 0.10 -11.41
C ILE A 185 8.18 1.49 -12.04
N GLU A 186 7.90 2.52 -11.23
CA GLU A 186 7.64 3.88 -11.70
C GLU A 186 8.62 4.88 -11.07
N ASP A 187 9.50 5.44 -11.90
CA ASP A 187 10.44 6.47 -11.45
C ASP A 187 9.80 7.85 -11.36
N ASN A 188 8.84 8.15 -12.23
CA ASN A 188 8.21 9.46 -12.39
C ASN A 188 6.79 9.50 -11.81
N LEU A 189 6.69 9.27 -10.49
CA LEU A 189 5.44 9.44 -9.77
C LEU A 189 5.12 10.94 -9.58
N ILE A 190 3.85 11.29 -9.75
CA ILE A 190 3.35 12.63 -9.42
C ILE A 190 2.82 12.58 -8.00
N SER A 191 3.26 13.51 -7.16
CA SER A 191 2.81 13.61 -5.77
C SER A 191 1.77 14.72 -5.63
N ILE A 192 0.65 14.41 -4.99
CA ILE A 192 -0.28 15.41 -4.47
C ILE A 192 -0.22 15.40 -2.93
N PRO A 193 -0.40 16.56 -2.27
CA PRO A 193 -0.46 16.60 -0.82
C PRO A 193 -1.63 15.78 -0.31
N SER A 194 -1.39 14.87 0.62
CA SER A 194 -2.41 14.07 1.29
C SER A 194 -2.32 14.25 2.80
N THR A 195 -3.48 14.49 3.42
CA THR A 195 -3.60 14.64 4.87
C THR A 195 -4.27 13.42 5.45
N ARG A 196 -3.58 12.71 6.36
CA ARG A 196 -4.16 11.55 7.00
C ARG A 196 -5.41 11.93 7.81
N GLY A 197 -6.52 11.30 7.51
CA GLY A 197 -7.79 11.43 8.22
C GLY A 197 -7.74 10.78 9.61
N VAL A 198 -8.85 10.92 10.32
CA VAL A 198 -9.07 10.22 11.60
C VAL A 198 -9.82 8.94 11.29
N ARG A 199 -9.37 7.84 11.89
CA ARG A 199 -10.03 6.55 11.79
C ARG A 199 -11.50 6.65 12.24
N TYR A 200 -12.42 6.07 11.47
CA TYR A 200 -13.85 6.18 11.77
C TYR A 200 -14.23 5.51 13.07
N PHE A 201 -13.77 4.27 13.29
CA PHE A 201 -14.17 3.47 14.45
C PHE A 201 -12.99 2.71 15.06
N GLY A 202 -12.92 2.72 16.38
CA GLY A 202 -11.98 1.94 17.16
C GLY A 202 -10.50 2.33 17.01
N PRO A 203 -9.61 1.69 17.76
CA PRO A 203 -8.18 1.92 17.67
C PRO A 203 -7.58 1.24 16.42
N SER A 204 -6.38 1.67 16.02
CA SER A 204 -5.61 0.99 14.97
C SER A 204 -5.42 -0.49 15.30
N LYS A 205 -5.73 -1.35 14.35
CA LYS A 205 -5.52 -2.81 14.48
C LYS A 205 -4.07 -3.21 14.18
N MET A 206 -3.23 -2.27 13.75
CA MET A 206 -1.84 -2.52 13.42
C MET A 206 -0.96 -2.40 14.68
N SER A 207 -0.42 -3.52 15.16
CA SER A 207 0.57 -3.51 16.25
C SER A 207 1.88 -2.86 15.80
N PHE A 208 2.70 -2.39 16.75
CA PHE A 208 4.03 -1.83 16.47
C PHE A 208 4.92 -2.81 15.70
N TYR A 209 4.88 -4.09 16.04
CA TYR A 209 5.59 -5.15 15.32
C TYR A 209 5.17 -5.22 13.85
N ASN A 210 3.88 -5.19 13.57
CA ASN A 210 3.37 -5.21 12.20
C ASN A 210 3.73 -3.94 11.43
N LEU A 211 3.78 -2.78 12.09
CA LEU A 211 4.24 -1.52 11.50
C LEU A 211 5.72 -1.61 11.07
N VAL A 212 6.59 -2.12 11.94
CA VAL A 212 8.02 -2.35 11.63
C VAL A 212 8.14 -3.36 10.48
N LYS A 213 7.43 -4.47 10.54
CA LYS A 213 7.42 -5.48 9.49
C LYS A 213 6.97 -4.91 8.15
N HIS A 214 5.93 -4.08 8.14
CA HIS A 214 5.46 -3.39 6.94
C HIS A 214 6.54 -2.45 6.37
N SER A 215 7.18 -1.65 7.22
CA SER A 215 8.28 -0.77 6.83
C SER A 215 9.46 -1.52 6.23
N LEU A 216 9.86 -2.64 6.85
CA LEU A 216 10.94 -3.48 6.33
C LEU A 216 10.54 -4.22 5.03
N SER A 217 9.25 -4.55 4.85
CA SER A 217 8.74 -5.13 3.61
C SER A 217 8.89 -4.16 2.42
N ILE A 218 8.71 -2.86 2.65
CA ILE A 218 8.97 -1.84 1.62
C ILE A 218 10.46 -1.85 1.20
N ILE A 219 11.36 -1.90 2.18
CA ILE A 219 12.82 -1.93 1.93
C ILE A 219 13.22 -3.22 1.22
N SER A 220 12.58 -4.36 1.55
CA SER A 220 12.92 -5.68 0.99
C SER A 220 12.67 -5.78 -0.51
N VAL A 221 11.77 -4.97 -1.08
CA VAL A 221 11.57 -4.84 -2.52
C VAL A 221 12.86 -4.41 -3.25
N PHE A 222 13.73 -3.67 -2.55
CA PHE A 222 15.03 -3.21 -3.06
C PHE A 222 16.20 -4.05 -2.55
N ARG A 223 15.95 -5.34 -2.22
CA ARG A 223 16.92 -6.25 -1.59
C ARG A 223 18.30 -6.20 -2.23
N LYS A 224 18.41 -6.25 -3.56
CA LYS A 224 19.71 -6.25 -4.25
C LYS A 224 20.54 -5.00 -3.91
N THR A 225 19.94 -3.82 -4.06
CA THR A 225 20.61 -2.55 -3.76
C THR A 225 20.93 -2.44 -2.26
N PHE A 226 20.00 -2.88 -1.41
CA PHE A 226 20.21 -2.92 0.04
C PHE A 226 21.41 -3.78 0.43
N LEU A 227 21.55 -4.98 -0.11
CA LEU A 227 22.67 -5.90 0.18
C LEU A 227 24.01 -5.32 -0.28
N ILE A 228 24.07 -4.76 -1.50
CA ILE A 228 25.30 -4.17 -2.04
C ILE A 228 25.75 -3.00 -1.17
N ARG A 229 24.84 -2.07 -0.82
CA ARG A 229 25.17 -0.91 0.01
C ARG A 229 25.51 -1.30 1.44
N SER A 230 24.84 -2.31 2.01
CA SER A 230 25.18 -2.86 3.32
C SER A 230 26.59 -3.46 3.33
N ALA A 231 26.97 -4.21 2.31
CA ALA A 231 28.32 -4.76 2.19
C ALA A 231 29.39 -3.66 2.12
N LEU A 232 29.16 -2.64 1.29
CA LEU A 232 30.05 -1.47 1.20
C LEU A 232 30.17 -0.73 2.53
N PHE A 233 29.05 -0.52 3.22
CA PHE A 233 29.03 0.09 4.55
C PHE A 233 29.83 -0.76 5.56
N ILE A 234 29.64 -2.07 5.59
CA ILE A 234 30.36 -2.99 6.49
C ILE A 234 31.88 -2.88 6.24
N ILE A 235 32.33 -2.94 4.99
CA ILE A 235 33.74 -2.85 4.64
C ILE A 235 34.34 -1.51 5.09
N LEU A 236 33.67 -0.41 4.77
CA LEU A 236 34.11 0.94 5.16
C LEU A 236 34.13 1.08 6.68
N TYR A 237 33.09 0.62 7.36
CA TYR A 237 32.98 0.73 8.81
C TYR A 237 34.06 -0.09 9.54
N ILE A 238 34.32 -1.33 9.12
CA ILE A 238 35.41 -2.14 9.67
C ILE A 238 36.78 -1.45 9.47
N TYR A 239 37.00 -0.88 8.29
CA TYR A 239 38.22 -0.12 8.02
C TYR A 239 38.39 1.08 8.97
N LEU A 240 37.32 1.81 9.25
CA LEU A 240 37.35 2.97 10.15
C LEU A 240 37.57 2.58 11.62
N ILE A 241 37.02 1.46 12.11
CA ILE A 241 37.12 1.06 13.51
C ILE A 241 38.32 0.15 13.81
N LYS A 242 39.09 -0.29 12.79
CA LYS A 242 40.15 -1.31 12.95
C LYS A 242 41.15 -1.04 14.08
N SER A 243 41.46 0.26 14.36
CA SER A 243 42.41 0.66 15.43
C SER A 243 41.73 0.78 16.80
N ASN A 244 40.40 0.85 16.87
CA ASN A 244 39.61 1.06 18.08
C ASN A 244 38.43 0.04 18.17
N ALA A 245 38.66 -1.19 17.71
CA ALA A 245 37.63 -2.22 17.75
C ALA A 245 37.34 -2.65 19.20
N THR A 246 36.11 -2.44 19.62
CA THR A 246 35.57 -2.81 20.94
C THR A 246 34.19 -3.41 20.77
N ILE A 247 33.62 -3.98 21.84
CA ILE A 247 32.23 -4.44 21.83
C ILE A 247 31.28 -3.32 21.45
N ILE A 248 31.49 -2.11 21.96
CA ILE A 248 30.63 -0.95 21.69
C ILE A 248 30.68 -0.55 20.21
N THR A 249 31.89 -0.47 19.64
CA THR A 249 32.04 -0.15 18.21
C THR A 249 31.57 -1.26 17.27
N SER A 250 31.35 -2.48 17.77
CA SER A 250 30.79 -3.59 16.99
C SER A 250 29.24 -3.58 16.95
N ILE A 251 28.57 -2.88 17.85
CA ILE A 251 27.11 -2.84 17.94
C ILE A 251 26.43 -2.44 16.61
N PRO A 252 26.86 -1.36 15.89
CA PRO A 252 26.24 -0.99 14.62
C PRO A 252 26.34 -2.09 13.55
N LEU A 253 27.42 -2.88 13.53
CA LEU A 253 27.57 -4.00 12.60
C LEU A 253 26.57 -5.12 12.92
N VAL A 254 26.37 -5.44 14.19
CA VAL A 254 25.40 -6.44 14.62
C VAL A 254 23.98 -6.01 14.18
N PHE A 255 23.60 -4.75 14.44
CA PHE A 255 22.30 -4.23 14.00
C PHE A 255 22.13 -4.30 12.48
N LEU A 256 23.15 -3.95 11.71
CA LEU A 256 23.09 -4.04 10.25
C LEU A 256 22.96 -5.49 9.77
N LEU A 257 23.68 -6.44 10.36
CA LEU A 257 23.58 -7.87 10.03
C LEU A 257 22.19 -8.42 10.35
N VAL A 258 21.59 -8.03 11.48
CA VAL A 258 20.21 -8.37 11.83
C VAL A 258 19.24 -7.77 10.80
N ALA A 259 19.43 -6.51 10.40
CA ALA A 259 18.60 -5.89 9.36
C ALA A 259 18.72 -6.60 8.00
N VAL A 260 19.96 -6.99 7.60
CA VAL A 260 20.20 -7.77 6.38
C VAL A 260 19.46 -9.12 6.44
N TYR A 261 19.50 -9.79 7.56
CA TYR A 261 18.78 -11.06 7.77
C TYR A 261 17.26 -10.87 7.65
N LEU A 262 16.69 -9.90 8.38
CA LEU A 262 15.25 -9.64 8.40
C LEU A 262 14.73 -9.23 7.01
N ILE A 263 15.43 -8.33 6.32
CA ILE A 263 15.06 -7.86 4.98
C ILE A 263 15.17 -8.99 3.97
N SER A 264 16.19 -9.84 4.09
CA SER A 264 16.34 -11.00 3.21
C SER A 264 15.19 -11.99 3.39
N ASN A 265 14.78 -12.27 4.63
CA ASN A 265 13.62 -13.13 4.91
C ASN A 265 12.31 -12.53 4.40
N LEU A 266 12.11 -11.21 4.57
CA LEU A 266 10.91 -10.55 4.04
C LEU A 266 10.86 -10.57 2.51
N ALA A 267 12.01 -10.52 1.83
CA ALA A 267 12.07 -10.63 0.39
C ALA A 267 11.67 -12.03 -0.12
N LEU A 268 11.75 -13.09 0.69
CA LEU A 268 11.25 -14.42 0.33
C LEU A 268 9.72 -14.48 0.19
N ARG A 269 9.02 -13.48 0.72
CA ARG A 269 7.56 -13.34 0.54
C ARG A 269 7.16 -12.93 -0.87
N GLU A 270 8.12 -12.47 -1.68
CA GLU A 270 7.92 -12.15 -3.10
C GLU A 270 7.81 -13.46 -3.90
N ASN A 271 6.60 -13.98 -4.03
CA ASN A 271 6.31 -15.25 -4.71
C ASN A 271 5.33 -14.99 -5.87
N MET A 272 5.83 -15.09 -7.11
CA MET A 272 5.00 -14.86 -8.29
C MET A 272 3.99 -15.97 -8.50
N GLU A 273 4.34 -17.22 -8.18
CA GLU A 273 3.43 -18.35 -8.32
C GLU A 273 2.21 -18.24 -7.38
N GLU A 274 2.44 -17.84 -6.11
CA GLU A 274 1.34 -17.54 -5.18
C GLU A 274 0.49 -16.36 -5.69
N PHE A 275 1.13 -15.33 -6.22
CA PHE A 275 0.44 -14.15 -6.76
C PHE A 275 -0.41 -14.53 -7.97
N ASP A 276 0.12 -15.35 -8.88
CA ASP A 276 -0.62 -15.81 -10.05
C ASP A 276 -1.86 -16.63 -9.69
N LYS A 277 -1.78 -17.43 -8.65
CA LYS A 277 -2.89 -18.22 -8.11
C LYS A 277 -3.81 -17.45 -7.16
N SER A 278 -3.54 -16.16 -6.91
CA SER A 278 -4.25 -15.40 -5.86
C SER A 278 -5.77 -15.32 -6.07
N LEU A 279 -6.24 -15.33 -7.32
CA LEU A 279 -7.67 -15.31 -7.63
C LEU A 279 -8.39 -16.62 -7.23
N GLU A 280 -7.67 -17.74 -7.11
CA GLU A 280 -8.23 -19.00 -6.62
C GLU A 280 -8.65 -18.92 -5.15
N ASN A 281 -8.10 -17.95 -4.41
CA ASN A 281 -8.51 -17.67 -3.02
C ASN A 281 -9.83 -16.90 -2.90
N ILE A 282 -10.42 -16.44 -3.99
CA ILE A 282 -11.75 -15.83 -3.99
C ILE A 282 -12.79 -16.94 -3.92
N SER A 283 -13.64 -16.92 -2.89
CA SER A 283 -14.72 -17.90 -2.69
C SER A 283 -15.96 -17.55 -3.50
N ASN A 284 -16.40 -16.30 -3.38
CA ASN A 284 -17.59 -15.75 -4.04
C ASN A 284 -17.46 -14.24 -4.24
N ILE A 285 -18.32 -13.71 -5.07
CA ILE A 285 -18.38 -12.27 -5.38
C ILE A 285 -19.83 -11.82 -5.17
N ASP A 286 -20.03 -10.93 -4.22
CA ASP A 286 -21.31 -10.29 -3.95
C ASP A 286 -21.43 -9.00 -4.75
N LYS A 287 -22.52 -8.82 -5.46
CA LYS A 287 -22.87 -7.57 -6.13
C LYS A 287 -23.87 -6.83 -5.28
N ILE A 288 -23.49 -5.66 -4.80
CA ILE A 288 -24.34 -4.79 -3.97
C ILE A 288 -25.08 -3.78 -4.84
N LYS A 289 -24.44 -3.35 -5.93
CA LYS A 289 -24.99 -2.51 -6.96
C LYS A 289 -24.45 -2.88 -8.33
#